data_7e143aaec90f172921708ee0922bdeff
#
_entry.id   7e143aaec90f172921708ee0922bdeff
#
_cell.length_a   1.000
_cell.length_b   1.000
_cell.length_c   1.000
_cell.angle_alpha   90.00
_cell.angle_beta   90.00
_cell.angle_gamma   90.00
#
_symmetry.space_group_name_H-M   'P 1'
#
loop_
_entity.id
_entity.type
_entity.pdbx_description
1 polymer ?
#
loop_
_entity_poly.entity_id
_entity_poly.type
_entity_poly.pdbx_seq_one_letter_code
_entity_poly.pdbx_strand_id
1 'polypeptide(L)'
;GPAMSACIAAGVSTDHESFCEKDVFERLRNGCHLMMREGSAARNMPVLLKTVMENHLDTAMVSIVTDDLHTVDLQERGHLDDSLRTALGMGLDFVKAIQMVTVNCARAFNLDREIGGLAPGRRADVNITTGPEDFRVLTTFAGGRQITDNGKLLVHYETAEHEPCVLNTMHLKNPITADSFKIHAPAGAKKVKALVMDTLPYMPFTNRRDVELPVVDGVVQCDVEQDVLYIAQIERHGKNENVGKAFMGGFHIRGGAMASSVGHDNHNIIVMGDSFEDMALAVNRCVELGGGQVIVRDGKVAAEVAYPICGLLSDLPLDELAEKKKELNRVAHEMGTEIAIPFMFLSFICLAAIPAYAITDCGFIDVVQQKVIDPILEVVE
;
A
#
# COMPACT_ATOMS: atom_id res chain seq x y z
N GLY A 1 7.47 -23.50 11.02
CA GLY A 1 7.82 -23.67 12.46
C GLY A 1 6.59 -23.70 13.36
N PRO A 2 6.73 -23.86 14.70
CA PRO A 2 5.60 -24.04 15.62
C PRO A 2 4.53 -22.92 15.54
N ALA A 3 4.94 -21.68 15.37
CA ALA A 3 4.00 -20.56 15.23
C ALA A 3 3.12 -20.69 13.99
N MET A 4 3.69 -21.05 12.85
CA MET A 4 2.95 -21.31 11.61
C MET A 4 1.96 -22.48 11.77
N SER A 5 2.39 -23.58 12.40
CA SER A 5 1.52 -24.71 12.68
C SER A 5 0.37 -24.34 13.60
N ALA A 6 0.58 -23.46 14.58
CA ALA A 6 -0.46 -22.95 15.46
C ALA A 6 -1.49 -22.10 14.70
N CYS A 7 -1.03 -21.20 13.80
CA CYS A 7 -1.91 -20.40 12.96
C CYS A 7 -2.81 -21.29 12.07
N ILE A 8 -2.24 -22.29 11.43
CA ILE A 8 -2.98 -23.22 10.57
C ILE A 8 -3.98 -24.04 11.41
N ALA A 9 -3.57 -24.53 12.58
CA ALA A 9 -4.44 -25.25 13.51
C ALA A 9 -5.60 -24.36 14.02
N ALA A 10 -5.41 -23.05 14.07
CA ALA A 10 -6.45 -22.07 14.40
C ALA A 10 -7.40 -21.76 13.22
N GLY A 11 -7.15 -22.29 12.01
CA GLY A 11 -8.02 -22.16 10.86
C GLY A 11 -7.49 -21.28 9.72
N VAL A 12 -6.25 -20.76 9.81
CA VAL A 12 -5.61 -20.05 8.68
C VAL A 12 -5.37 -21.04 7.55
N SER A 13 -5.97 -20.79 6.39
CA SER A 13 -5.92 -21.70 5.23
C SER A 13 -5.13 -21.16 4.04
N THR A 14 -4.93 -19.83 3.98
CA THR A 14 -4.23 -19.14 2.90
C THR A 14 -3.18 -18.16 3.43
N ASP A 15 -2.13 -17.91 2.67
CA ASP A 15 -1.07 -16.94 3.01
C ASP A 15 -0.56 -16.24 1.75
N HIS A 16 -0.49 -14.91 1.78
CA HIS A 16 0.11 -14.07 0.73
C HIS A 16 1.36 -13.30 1.20
N GLU A 17 1.78 -13.48 2.46
CA GLU A 17 2.92 -12.77 3.06
C GLU A 17 4.26 -13.52 2.90
N SER A 18 4.28 -14.60 2.13
CA SER A 18 5.50 -15.34 1.84
C SER A 18 6.44 -14.55 0.91
N PHE A 19 7.76 -14.58 1.17
CA PHE A 19 8.76 -13.87 0.38
C PHE A 19 10.07 -14.63 0.16
N CYS A 20 10.22 -15.84 0.68
CA CYS A 20 11.43 -16.62 0.52
C CYS A 20 11.13 -18.13 0.32
N GLU A 21 12.16 -18.88 -0.12
CA GLU A 21 12.08 -20.31 -0.36
C GLU A 21 11.55 -21.10 0.85
N LYS A 22 12.03 -20.77 2.05
CA LYS A 22 11.60 -21.43 3.29
C LYS A 22 10.09 -21.32 3.49
N ASP A 23 9.52 -20.15 3.18
CA ASP A 23 8.08 -19.92 3.31
C ASP A 23 7.28 -20.83 2.38
N VAL A 24 7.70 -21.00 1.13
CA VAL A 24 7.04 -21.90 0.17
C VAL A 24 6.91 -23.30 0.77
N PHE A 25 8.01 -23.85 1.26
CA PHE A 25 8.00 -25.21 1.85
C PHE A 25 7.16 -25.28 3.13
N GLU A 26 7.24 -24.28 4.00
CA GLU A 26 6.46 -24.29 5.24
C GLU A 26 4.96 -24.21 4.99
N ARG A 27 4.50 -23.36 4.04
CA ARG A 27 3.07 -23.26 3.72
C ARG A 27 2.56 -24.56 3.10
N LEU A 28 3.16 -24.99 2.01
CA LEU A 28 2.70 -26.17 1.28
C LEU A 28 2.74 -27.46 2.12
N ARG A 29 3.80 -27.70 2.91
CA ARG A 29 3.91 -28.86 3.81
C ARG A 29 2.86 -28.90 4.90
N ASN A 30 2.38 -27.75 5.35
CA ASN A 30 1.37 -27.65 6.39
C ASN A 30 -0.07 -27.52 5.82
N GLY A 31 -0.25 -27.62 4.50
CA GLY A 31 -1.57 -27.53 3.88
C GLY A 31 -2.14 -26.11 3.80
N CYS A 32 -1.28 -25.08 3.87
CA CYS A 32 -1.68 -23.70 3.66
C CYS A 32 -1.55 -23.34 2.18
N HIS A 33 -2.59 -22.76 1.59
CA HIS A 33 -2.61 -22.33 0.21
C HIS A 33 -1.69 -21.10 0.03
N LEU A 34 -0.68 -21.24 -0.83
CA LEU A 34 0.29 -20.19 -1.10
C LEU A 34 -0.24 -19.24 -2.19
N MET A 35 -0.38 -17.96 -1.86
CA MET A 35 -0.71 -16.90 -2.79
C MET A 35 0.55 -16.07 -3.09
N MET A 36 1.03 -16.10 -4.32
CA MET A 36 2.22 -15.36 -4.75
C MET A 36 1.81 -14.00 -5.29
N ARG A 37 2.25 -12.92 -4.64
CA ARG A 37 1.91 -11.54 -5.01
C ARG A 37 2.75 -11.04 -6.18
N GLU A 38 2.11 -10.36 -7.12
CA GLU A 38 2.74 -9.59 -8.19
C GLU A 38 2.03 -8.24 -8.33
N GLY A 39 2.12 -7.43 -7.27
CA GLY A 39 1.56 -6.09 -7.18
C GLY A 39 2.55 -5.01 -7.60
N SER A 40 2.27 -3.77 -7.23
CA SER A 40 3.15 -2.62 -7.53
C SER A 40 4.27 -2.46 -6.52
N ALA A 41 4.00 -2.65 -5.22
CA ALA A 41 4.99 -2.54 -4.15
C ALA A 41 5.53 -3.91 -3.70
N ALA A 42 4.70 -4.95 -3.72
CA ALA A 42 5.06 -6.30 -3.29
C ALA A 42 5.10 -7.26 -4.48
N ARG A 43 6.30 -7.55 -4.98
CA ARG A 43 6.57 -8.46 -6.12
C ARG A 43 7.29 -9.70 -5.66
N ASN A 44 6.58 -10.58 -4.97
CA ASN A 44 7.17 -11.78 -4.38
C ASN A 44 7.10 -12.99 -5.33
N MET A 45 6.20 -12.95 -6.32
CA MET A 45 5.96 -14.06 -7.23
C MET A 45 7.22 -14.60 -7.90
N PRO A 46 8.14 -13.80 -8.47
CA PRO A 46 9.31 -14.34 -9.15
C PRO A 46 10.19 -15.22 -8.25
N VAL A 47 10.41 -14.82 -7.01
CA VAL A 47 11.23 -15.59 -6.05
C VAL A 47 10.52 -16.88 -5.64
N LEU A 48 9.23 -16.80 -5.32
CA LEU A 48 8.45 -17.93 -4.86
C LEU A 48 8.21 -18.94 -6.01
N LEU A 49 7.88 -18.44 -7.22
CA LEU A 49 7.65 -19.26 -8.39
C LEU A 49 8.91 -20.01 -8.82
N LYS A 50 10.07 -19.34 -8.78
CA LYS A 50 11.37 -20.00 -9.01
C LYS A 50 11.53 -21.21 -8.09
N THR A 51 11.27 -21.05 -6.79
CA THR A 51 11.34 -22.15 -5.82
C THR A 51 10.38 -23.29 -6.18
N VAL A 52 9.13 -22.97 -6.56
CA VAL A 52 8.14 -23.98 -6.96
C VAL A 52 8.61 -24.77 -8.18
N MET A 53 9.15 -24.10 -9.19
CA MET A 53 9.60 -24.70 -10.45
C MET A 53 10.87 -25.55 -10.26
N GLU A 54 11.91 -25.02 -9.61
CA GLU A 54 13.19 -25.70 -9.41
C GLU A 54 13.06 -26.97 -8.56
N ASN A 55 12.12 -26.98 -7.63
CA ASN A 55 11.85 -28.13 -6.75
C ASN A 55 10.70 -29.02 -7.25
N HIS A 56 10.16 -28.77 -8.44
CA HIS A 56 9.07 -29.54 -9.05
C HIS A 56 7.85 -29.70 -8.13
N LEU A 57 7.51 -28.67 -7.36
CA LEU A 57 6.41 -28.74 -6.39
C LEU A 57 5.05 -28.77 -7.11
N ASP A 58 4.07 -29.43 -6.46
CA ASP A 58 2.69 -29.40 -6.93
C ASP A 58 2.10 -28.01 -6.81
N THR A 59 1.49 -27.52 -7.89
CA THR A 59 0.88 -26.20 -7.97
C THR A 59 -0.58 -26.15 -7.57
N ALA A 60 -1.21 -27.27 -7.19
CA ALA A 60 -2.64 -27.32 -6.87
C ALA A 60 -3.06 -26.40 -5.71
N MET A 61 -2.14 -26.15 -4.79
CA MET A 61 -2.31 -25.23 -3.65
C MET A 61 -1.52 -23.93 -3.82
N VAL A 62 -1.30 -23.49 -5.06
CA VAL A 62 -0.59 -22.25 -5.37
C VAL A 62 -1.45 -21.38 -6.26
N SER A 63 -1.54 -20.09 -5.94
CA SER A 63 -2.21 -19.08 -6.75
C SER A 63 -1.30 -17.89 -7.00
N ILE A 64 -1.57 -17.16 -8.09
CA ILE A 64 -1.00 -15.87 -8.39
C ILE A 64 -2.05 -14.81 -8.09
N VAL A 65 -1.67 -13.77 -7.35
CA VAL A 65 -2.53 -12.66 -6.94
C VAL A 65 -1.80 -11.34 -7.18
N THR A 66 -2.54 -10.25 -7.30
CA THR A 66 -1.93 -8.91 -7.49
C THR A 66 -1.57 -8.26 -6.17
N ASP A 67 -2.43 -8.42 -5.16
CA ASP A 67 -2.35 -7.61 -3.94
C ASP A 67 -2.50 -6.11 -4.29
N ASP A 68 -1.77 -5.19 -3.66
CA ASP A 68 -1.83 -3.75 -3.92
C ASP A 68 -1.30 -3.40 -5.31
N LEU A 69 -2.21 -3.13 -6.24
CA LEU A 69 -1.90 -2.74 -7.61
C LEU A 69 -2.20 -1.26 -7.82
N HIS A 70 -1.16 -0.48 -8.16
CA HIS A 70 -1.27 0.94 -8.41
C HIS A 70 -2.04 1.22 -9.70
N THR A 71 -2.87 2.26 -9.68
CA THR A 71 -3.77 2.62 -10.79
C THR A 71 -3.02 2.80 -12.13
N VAL A 72 -1.82 3.37 -12.10
CA VAL A 72 -0.99 3.56 -13.30
C VAL A 72 -0.51 2.21 -13.84
N ASP A 73 -0.06 1.30 -12.98
CA ASP A 73 0.34 -0.05 -13.42
C ASP A 73 -0.85 -0.82 -13.99
N LEU A 74 -2.02 -0.68 -13.37
CA LEU A 74 -3.26 -1.29 -13.89
C LEU A 74 -3.60 -0.77 -15.29
N GLN A 75 -3.45 0.53 -15.55
CA GLN A 75 -3.71 1.14 -16.85
C GLN A 75 -2.68 0.71 -17.90
N GLU A 76 -1.38 0.75 -17.55
CA GLU A 76 -0.29 0.59 -18.52
C GLU A 76 0.09 -0.88 -18.76
N ARG A 77 -0.02 -1.73 -17.73
CA ARG A 77 0.46 -3.11 -17.76
C ARG A 77 -0.67 -4.14 -17.76
N GLY A 78 -1.79 -3.81 -17.15
CA GLY A 78 -2.93 -4.70 -16.94
C GLY A 78 -3.01 -5.22 -15.50
N HIS A 79 -3.75 -6.29 -15.30
CA HIS A 79 -4.04 -6.91 -14.01
C HIS A 79 -3.34 -8.30 -13.91
N LEU A 80 -4.08 -9.36 -13.63
CA LEU A 80 -3.54 -10.73 -13.59
C LEU A 80 -2.97 -11.22 -14.93
N ASP A 81 -3.33 -10.61 -16.04
CA ASP A 81 -2.73 -10.89 -17.35
C ASP A 81 -1.25 -10.46 -17.41
N ASP A 82 -0.87 -9.38 -16.72
CA ASP A 82 0.53 -8.96 -16.58
C ASP A 82 1.31 -9.96 -15.70
N SER A 83 0.72 -10.39 -14.60
CA SER A 83 1.31 -11.43 -13.74
C SER A 83 1.49 -12.76 -14.48
N LEU A 84 0.53 -13.12 -15.34
CA LEU A 84 0.65 -14.31 -16.19
C LEU A 84 1.77 -14.17 -17.22
N ARG A 85 1.92 -13.01 -17.89
CA ARG A 85 3.05 -12.76 -18.81
C ARG A 85 4.40 -12.92 -18.09
N THR A 86 4.50 -12.40 -16.89
CA THR A 86 5.71 -12.55 -16.05
C THR A 86 5.99 -14.03 -15.75
N ALA A 87 5.00 -14.79 -15.28
CA ALA A 87 5.14 -16.20 -14.94
C ALA A 87 5.49 -17.08 -16.17
N LEU A 88 4.85 -16.83 -17.31
CA LEU A 88 5.15 -17.51 -18.58
C LEU A 88 6.56 -17.18 -19.08
N GLY A 89 6.99 -15.92 -18.96
CA GLY A 89 8.35 -15.49 -19.28
C GLY A 89 9.43 -16.17 -18.43
N MET A 90 9.07 -16.59 -17.21
CA MET A 90 9.95 -17.42 -16.36
C MET A 90 9.97 -18.91 -16.76
N GLY A 91 9.13 -19.34 -17.70
CA GLY A 91 9.05 -20.73 -18.19
C GLY A 91 8.02 -21.59 -17.46
N LEU A 92 7.06 -21.01 -16.73
CA LEU A 92 5.96 -21.76 -16.16
C LEU A 92 5.10 -22.37 -17.27
N ASP A 93 4.69 -23.63 -17.10
CA ASP A 93 3.75 -24.30 -18.00
C ASP A 93 2.45 -23.50 -18.11
N PHE A 94 1.98 -23.31 -19.35
CA PHE A 94 0.80 -22.48 -19.64
C PHE A 94 -0.46 -22.94 -18.91
N VAL A 95 -0.72 -24.25 -18.89
CA VAL A 95 -1.92 -24.80 -18.23
C VAL A 95 -1.84 -24.58 -16.72
N LYS A 96 -0.68 -24.79 -16.12
CA LYS A 96 -0.45 -24.52 -14.68
C LYS A 96 -0.63 -23.03 -14.38
N ALA A 97 -0.09 -22.15 -15.21
CA ALA A 97 -0.24 -20.68 -15.04
C ALA A 97 -1.74 -20.28 -15.02
N ILE A 98 -2.52 -20.78 -15.98
CA ILE A 98 -3.97 -20.54 -16.02
C ILE A 98 -4.67 -21.14 -14.78
N GLN A 99 -4.33 -22.35 -14.36
CA GLN A 99 -4.91 -22.94 -13.16
C GLN A 99 -4.64 -22.11 -11.90
N MET A 100 -3.46 -21.51 -11.78
CA MET A 100 -3.06 -20.72 -10.62
C MET A 100 -3.81 -19.38 -10.50
N VAL A 101 -4.44 -18.88 -11.56
CA VAL A 101 -5.28 -17.68 -11.55
C VAL A 101 -6.77 -18.00 -11.70
N THR A 102 -7.16 -19.27 -11.76
CA THR A 102 -8.56 -19.68 -11.95
C THR A 102 -8.99 -20.75 -10.95
N VAL A 103 -8.88 -22.03 -11.30
CA VAL A 103 -9.43 -23.14 -10.50
C VAL A 103 -8.74 -23.28 -9.13
N ASN A 104 -7.45 -22.95 -9.02
CA ASN A 104 -6.76 -23.04 -7.74
C ASN A 104 -7.28 -21.95 -6.75
N CYS A 105 -7.49 -20.74 -7.24
CA CYS A 105 -8.14 -19.65 -6.47
C CYS A 105 -9.56 -20.08 -6.06
N ALA A 106 -10.35 -20.58 -7.02
CA ALA A 106 -11.72 -21.01 -6.73
C ALA A 106 -11.77 -22.09 -5.64
N ARG A 107 -10.84 -23.06 -5.66
CA ARG A 107 -10.72 -24.10 -4.63
C ARG A 107 -10.32 -23.54 -3.26
N ALA A 108 -9.38 -22.60 -3.22
CA ALA A 108 -8.95 -21.96 -1.97
C ALA A 108 -10.12 -21.30 -1.22
N PHE A 109 -11.12 -20.79 -1.96
CA PHE A 109 -12.31 -20.14 -1.43
C PHE A 109 -13.58 -20.99 -1.49
N ASN A 110 -13.48 -22.29 -1.82
CA ASN A 110 -14.62 -23.22 -1.94
C ASN A 110 -15.68 -22.80 -2.99
N LEU A 111 -15.25 -22.12 -4.06
CA LEU A 111 -16.08 -21.63 -5.16
C LEU A 111 -15.93 -22.47 -6.45
N ASP A 112 -15.16 -23.52 -6.43
CA ASP A 112 -14.82 -24.32 -7.61
C ASP A 112 -15.98 -25.11 -8.22
N ARG A 113 -17.12 -25.17 -7.55
CA ARG A 113 -18.38 -25.66 -8.11
C ARG A 113 -19.10 -24.65 -9.00
N GLU A 114 -18.83 -23.35 -8.80
CA GLU A 114 -19.49 -22.24 -9.47
C GLU A 114 -18.61 -21.58 -10.53
N ILE A 115 -17.31 -21.42 -10.26
CA ILE A 115 -16.35 -20.68 -11.09
C ILE A 115 -15.02 -21.43 -11.24
N GLY A 116 -14.08 -20.86 -12.00
CA GLY A 116 -12.70 -21.33 -12.10
C GLY A 116 -12.48 -22.43 -13.16
N GLY A 117 -13.49 -22.76 -13.97
CA GLY A 117 -13.31 -23.75 -15.04
C GLY A 117 -14.52 -23.87 -15.95
N LEU A 118 -14.29 -24.37 -17.17
CA LEU A 118 -15.33 -24.60 -18.17
C LEU A 118 -15.96 -25.98 -17.96
N ALA A 119 -17.10 -26.01 -17.25
CA ALA A 119 -17.85 -27.23 -17.02
C ALA A 119 -19.35 -26.95 -16.94
N PRO A 120 -20.22 -27.94 -17.25
CA PRO A 120 -21.66 -27.78 -17.09
C PRO A 120 -22.06 -27.36 -15.69
N GLY A 121 -22.96 -26.38 -15.59
CA GLY A 121 -23.44 -25.84 -14.32
C GLY A 121 -22.59 -24.74 -13.69
N ARG A 122 -21.39 -24.47 -14.21
CA ARG A 122 -20.57 -23.32 -13.80
C ARG A 122 -20.95 -22.05 -14.52
N ARG A 123 -20.68 -20.90 -13.88
CA ARG A 123 -20.91 -19.58 -14.48
C ARG A 123 -20.00 -19.40 -15.69
N ALA A 124 -20.56 -18.89 -16.78
CA ALA A 124 -19.83 -18.68 -18.03
C ALA A 124 -19.02 -17.37 -17.99
N ASP A 125 -18.00 -17.32 -17.13
CA ASP A 125 -16.98 -16.28 -17.11
C ASP A 125 -15.78 -16.82 -17.90
N VAL A 126 -15.58 -16.30 -19.12
CA VAL A 126 -14.64 -16.87 -20.09
C VAL A 126 -13.81 -15.77 -20.72
N ASN A 127 -12.50 -15.99 -20.78
CA ASN A 127 -11.58 -15.18 -21.58
C ASN A 127 -11.13 -15.96 -22.82
N ILE A 128 -11.19 -15.32 -23.98
CA ILE A 128 -10.51 -15.77 -25.18
C ILE A 128 -9.17 -15.06 -25.24
N THR A 129 -8.08 -15.83 -25.34
CA THR A 129 -6.72 -15.31 -25.26
C THR A 129 -5.87 -15.74 -26.46
N THR A 130 -4.75 -15.08 -26.67
CA THR A 130 -3.66 -15.56 -27.52
C THR A 130 -2.92 -16.72 -26.84
N GLY A 131 -1.94 -17.31 -27.52
CA GLY A 131 -1.08 -18.36 -26.97
C GLY A 131 -0.09 -17.85 -25.90
N PRO A 132 0.73 -18.77 -25.35
CA PRO A 132 1.64 -18.47 -24.25
C PRO A 132 2.80 -17.52 -24.61
N GLU A 133 3.18 -17.45 -25.90
CA GLU A 133 4.30 -16.64 -26.36
C GLU A 133 4.01 -15.14 -26.33
N ASP A 134 2.76 -14.76 -26.52
CA ASP A 134 2.28 -13.37 -26.52
C ASP A 134 0.92 -13.30 -25.83
N PHE A 135 0.88 -13.63 -24.53
CA PHE A 135 -0.36 -13.76 -23.79
C PHE A 135 -1.11 -12.42 -23.70
N ARG A 136 -2.26 -12.37 -24.36
CA ARG A 136 -3.21 -11.24 -24.34
C ARG A 136 -4.63 -11.75 -24.22
N VAL A 137 -5.47 -11.02 -23.49
CA VAL A 137 -6.91 -11.24 -23.44
C VAL A 137 -7.54 -10.49 -24.63
N LEU A 138 -8.18 -11.23 -25.54
CA LEU A 138 -8.85 -10.69 -26.73
C LEU A 138 -10.30 -10.36 -26.42
N THR A 139 -11.02 -11.29 -25.79
CA THR A 139 -12.44 -11.15 -25.52
C THR A 139 -12.76 -11.67 -24.13
N THR A 140 -13.62 -10.95 -23.40
CA THR A 140 -14.10 -11.37 -22.08
C THR A 140 -15.62 -11.54 -22.11
N PHE A 141 -16.07 -12.67 -21.57
CA PHE A 141 -17.48 -12.95 -21.25
C PHE A 141 -17.65 -12.99 -19.74
N ALA A 142 -18.69 -12.34 -19.22
CA ALA A 142 -19.12 -12.42 -17.83
C ALA A 142 -20.57 -12.91 -17.78
N GLY A 143 -20.82 -14.02 -17.08
CA GLY A 143 -22.13 -14.65 -17.02
C GLY A 143 -22.71 -15.01 -18.40
N GLY A 144 -21.86 -15.36 -19.36
CA GLY A 144 -22.24 -15.68 -20.73
C GLY A 144 -22.47 -14.49 -21.66
N ARG A 145 -22.36 -13.25 -21.16
CA ARG A 145 -22.47 -12.03 -21.97
C ARG A 145 -21.07 -11.52 -22.33
N GLN A 146 -20.85 -11.26 -23.61
CA GLN A 146 -19.61 -10.60 -24.05
C GLN A 146 -19.56 -9.17 -23.52
N ILE A 147 -18.50 -8.83 -22.81
CA ILE A 147 -18.30 -7.52 -22.19
C ILE A 147 -17.14 -6.74 -22.79
N THR A 148 -16.15 -7.42 -23.38
CA THR A 148 -15.06 -6.75 -24.11
C THR A 148 -14.79 -7.42 -25.45
N ASP A 149 -14.16 -6.68 -26.36
CA ASP A 149 -13.57 -7.18 -27.61
C ASP A 149 -12.31 -6.37 -27.94
N ASN A 150 -11.18 -7.07 -28.10
CA ASN A 150 -9.85 -6.48 -28.37
C ASN A 150 -9.53 -5.26 -27.49
N GLY A 151 -9.74 -5.39 -26.17
CA GLY A 151 -9.51 -4.33 -25.19
C GLY A 151 -10.57 -3.24 -25.14
N LYS A 152 -11.57 -3.29 -26.02
CA LYS A 152 -12.67 -2.33 -26.03
C LYS A 152 -13.84 -2.83 -25.20
N LEU A 153 -14.30 -2.01 -24.25
CA LEU A 153 -15.50 -2.28 -23.46
C LEU A 153 -16.76 -2.14 -24.34
N LEU A 154 -17.63 -3.17 -24.34
CA LEU A 154 -18.85 -3.24 -25.14
C LEU A 154 -20.12 -2.94 -24.33
N VAL A 155 -20.01 -2.81 -23.02
CA VAL A 155 -21.12 -2.58 -22.12
C VAL A 155 -20.98 -1.22 -21.45
N HIS A 156 -22.10 -0.58 -21.19
CA HIS A 156 -22.14 0.61 -20.37
C HIS A 156 -22.42 0.21 -18.92
N TYR A 157 -21.65 0.75 -18.00
CA TYR A 157 -21.91 0.65 -16.56
C TYR A 157 -22.42 2.01 -16.08
N GLU A 158 -23.57 2.00 -15.44
CA GLU A 158 -24.05 3.16 -14.71
C GLU A 158 -23.25 3.27 -13.41
N THR A 159 -22.81 4.47 -13.09
CA THR A 159 -22.20 4.73 -11.78
C THR A 159 -23.28 4.54 -10.73
N ALA A 160 -23.05 3.65 -9.77
CA ALA A 160 -23.99 3.44 -8.68
C ALA A 160 -24.05 4.69 -7.80
N GLU A 161 -25.25 5.04 -7.34
CA GLU A 161 -25.39 6.01 -6.25
C GLU A 161 -24.76 5.43 -4.98
N HIS A 162 -23.94 6.24 -4.33
CA HIS A 162 -23.28 5.81 -3.09
C HIS A 162 -24.17 6.15 -1.88
N GLU A 163 -24.21 5.24 -0.92
CA GLU A 163 -24.87 5.49 0.35
C GLU A 163 -24.22 6.67 1.09
N PRO A 164 -24.99 7.59 1.69
CA PRO A 164 -24.44 8.79 2.35
C PRO A 164 -23.38 8.47 3.42
N CYS A 165 -23.46 7.30 4.07
CA CYS A 165 -22.51 6.89 5.11
C CYS A 165 -21.09 6.66 4.59
N VAL A 166 -20.91 6.41 3.29
CA VAL A 166 -19.57 6.23 2.70
C VAL A 166 -18.98 7.53 2.12
N LEU A 167 -19.78 8.60 2.01
CA LEU A 167 -19.35 9.87 1.40
C LEU A 167 -18.89 10.93 2.41
N ASN A 168 -19.17 10.76 3.68
CA ASN A 168 -18.80 11.73 4.72
C ASN A 168 -18.07 11.02 5.86
N THR A 169 -16.79 10.75 5.65
CA THR A 169 -15.97 9.93 6.56
C THR A 169 -14.79 10.67 7.18
N MET A 170 -14.70 12.00 6.98
CA MET A 170 -13.68 12.87 7.59
C MET A 170 -14.27 13.61 8.79
N HIS A 171 -14.03 13.11 10.00
CA HIS A 171 -14.66 13.59 11.23
C HIS A 171 -13.67 14.23 12.20
N LEU A 172 -12.77 15.09 11.68
CA LEU A 172 -11.91 15.89 12.54
C LEU A 172 -12.76 16.93 13.29
N LYS A 173 -12.60 17.00 14.61
CA LYS A 173 -13.35 17.97 15.43
C LYS A 173 -12.88 19.40 15.22
N ASN A 174 -11.57 19.58 14.99
CA ASN A 174 -10.94 20.85 14.76
C ASN A 174 -9.99 20.78 13.55
N PRO A 175 -9.82 21.88 12.79
CA PRO A 175 -8.76 21.94 11.78
C PRO A 175 -7.39 21.71 12.40
N ILE A 176 -6.53 21.01 11.67
CA ILE A 176 -5.14 20.78 12.07
C ILE A 176 -4.35 22.09 11.87
N THR A 177 -3.48 22.39 12.83
CA THR A 177 -2.58 23.54 12.78
C THR A 177 -1.12 23.10 12.78
N ALA A 178 -0.20 24.00 12.45
CA ALA A 178 1.24 23.75 12.54
C ALA A 178 1.67 23.27 13.92
N ASP A 179 1.04 23.78 14.98
CA ASP A 179 1.33 23.36 16.37
C ASP A 179 1.00 21.89 16.63
N SER A 180 0.08 21.29 15.89
CA SER A 180 -0.31 19.89 16.02
C SER A 180 0.85 18.93 15.77
N PHE A 181 1.86 19.35 15.02
CA PHE A 181 2.98 18.50 14.60
C PHE A 181 4.25 18.67 15.43
N LYS A 182 4.32 19.70 16.29
CA LYS A 182 5.51 20.00 17.07
C LYS A 182 5.89 18.85 17.99
N ILE A 183 7.15 18.41 17.92
CA ILE A 183 7.79 17.46 18.83
C ILE A 183 8.60 18.29 19.82
N HIS A 184 8.14 18.36 21.07
CA HIS A 184 8.78 19.17 22.11
C HIS A 184 9.94 18.43 22.76
N ALA A 185 11.09 19.10 22.83
CA ALA A 185 12.25 18.62 23.54
C ALA A 185 12.11 18.83 25.07
N PRO A 186 12.85 18.08 25.90
CA PRO A 186 12.97 18.38 27.31
C PRO A 186 13.45 19.82 27.58
N ALA A 187 12.99 20.40 28.68
CA ALA A 187 13.26 21.80 28.99
C ALA A 187 14.77 22.10 29.02
N GLY A 188 15.19 23.14 28.32
CA GLY A 188 16.56 23.59 28.24
C GLY A 188 17.44 22.86 27.23
N ALA A 189 16.95 21.82 26.57
CA ALA A 189 17.69 21.14 25.53
C ALA A 189 17.91 22.03 24.32
N LYS A 190 19.11 22.05 23.77
CA LYS A 190 19.50 22.70 22.53
C LYS A 190 19.69 21.70 21.38
N LYS A 191 19.95 20.45 21.76
CA LYS A 191 20.17 19.34 20.82
C LYS A 191 19.73 18.03 21.47
N VAL A 192 19.05 17.21 20.68
CA VAL A 192 18.60 15.88 21.11
C VAL A 192 19.08 14.82 20.14
N LYS A 193 19.25 13.60 20.64
CA LYS A 193 19.40 12.42 19.81
C LYS A 193 18.00 11.84 19.58
N ALA A 194 17.58 11.78 18.34
CA ALA A 194 16.28 11.29 17.93
C ALA A 194 16.39 9.96 17.18
N LEU A 195 15.36 9.12 17.32
CA LEU A 195 15.16 7.94 16.50
C LEU A 195 14.41 8.34 15.25
N VAL A 196 15.01 8.09 14.10
CA VAL A 196 14.44 8.28 12.76
C VAL A 196 14.08 6.92 12.19
N MET A 197 12.89 6.80 11.66
CA MET A 197 12.38 5.63 10.95
C MET A 197 12.75 5.77 9.47
N ASP A 198 13.76 5.04 9.01
CA ASP A 198 14.18 5.04 7.61
C ASP A 198 13.43 3.98 6.80
N THR A 199 12.90 4.36 5.63
CA THR A 199 12.40 3.37 4.67
C THR A 199 13.54 2.64 3.98
N LEU A 200 13.27 1.41 3.58
CA LEU A 200 14.16 0.67 2.67
C LEU A 200 13.67 0.82 1.23
N PRO A 201 14.57 1.05 0.27
CA PRO A 201 14.20 1.08 -1.13
C PRO A 201 13.47 -0.22 -1.53
N TYR A 202 12.33 -0.09 -2.21
CA TYR A 202 11.55 -1.19 -2.77
C TYR A 202 10.92 -2.18 -1.75
N MET A 203 10.97 -1.90 -0.45
CA MET A 203 10.39 -2.75 0.59
C MET A 203 9.64 -1.90 1.62
N PRO A 204 8.48 -2.33 2.12
CA PRO A 204 7.70 -1.58 3.11
C PRO A 204 8.27 -1.70 4.54
N PHE A 205 9.49 -2.24 4.69
CA PHE A 205 10.17 -2.33 5.98
C PHE A 205 10.83 -1.02 6.35
N THR A 206 10.96 -0.79 7.65
CA THR A 206 11.66 0.36 8.20
C THR A 206 12.88 -0.08 9.01
N ASN A 207 13.90 0.76 9.03
CA ASN A 207 15.08 0.59 9.85
C ASN A 207 15.20 1.72 10.88
N ARG A 208 16.03 1.51 11.89
CA ARG A 208 16.39 2.51 12.86
C ARG A 208 17.63 3.28 12.41
N ARG A 209 17.55 4.61 12.46
CA ARG A 209 18.70 5.51 12.41
C ARG A 209 18.62 6.49 13.57
N ASP A 210 19.71 6.62 14.34
CA ASP A 210 19.82 7.59 15.42
C ASP A 210 20.50 8.85 14.87
N VAL A 211 19.87 10.02 15.04
CA VAL A 211 20.33 11.28 14.49
C VAL A 211 20.31 12.37 15.56
N GLU A 212 21.33 13.22 15.58
CA GLU A 212 21.34 14.40 16.43
C GLU A 212 20.61 15.56 15.73
N LEU A 213 19.55 16.07 16.33
CA LEU A 213 18.70 17.12 15.78
C LEU A 213 18.75 18.37 16.68
N PRO A 214 18.78 19.57 16.07
CA PRO A 214 18.74 20.83 16.81
C PRO A 214 17.37 21.10 17.43
N VAL A 215 17.36 21.83 18.52
CA VAL A 215 16.14 22.31 19.19
C VAL A 215 16.06 23.82 19.09
N VAL A 216 14.96 24.35 18.55
CA VAL A 216 14.68 25.77 18.45
C VAL A 216 13.36 26.06 19.14
N ASP A 217 13.36 27.00 20.08
CA ASP A 217 12.17 27.39 20.87
C ASP A 217 11.47 26.19 21.54
N GLY A 218 12.27 25.19 22.00
CA GLY A 218 11.78 23.98 22.66
C GLY A 218 11.18 22.94 21.70
N VAL A 219 11.31 23.13 20.39
CA VAL A 219 10.81 22.20 19.35
C VAL A 219 12.00 21.58 18.62
N VAL A 220 11.99 20.27 18.50
CA VAL A 220 13.00 19.53 17.72
C VAL A 220 12.78 19.80 16.25
N GLN A 221 13.85 20.23 15.56
CA GLN A 221 13.80 20.57 14.14
C GLN A 221 14.16 19.33 13.28
N CYS A 222 13.50 19.16 12.12
CA CYS A 222 13.94 18.23 11.10
C CYS A 222 15.25 18.72 10.45
N ASP A 223 15.88 17.83 9.69
CA ASP A 223 17.14 18.15 8.99
C ASP A 223 17.10 17.52 7.58
N VAL A 224 16.68 18.31 6.61
CA VAL A 224 16.55 17.85 5.22
C VAL A 224 17.87 17.48 4.56
N GLU A 225 19.00 18.00 5.05
CA GLU A 225 20.33 17.63 4.53
C GLU A 225 20.73 16.23 4.98
N GLN A 226 20.23 15.80 6.14
CA GLN A 226 20.37 14.44 6.64
C GLN A 226 19.19 13.53 6.24
N ASP A 227 18.27 14.02 5.39
CA ASP A 227 17.03 13.35 5.04
C ASP A 227 16.25 12.92 6.30
N VAL A 228 15.96 13.90 7.17
CA VAL A 228 15.09 13.73 8.33
C VAL A 228 13.91 14.66 8.17
N LEU A 229 12.72 14.08 8.03
CA LEU A 229 11.44 14.78 7.86
C LEU A 229 10.56 14.53 9.08
N TYR A 230 9.58 15.41 9.30
CA TYR A 230 8.49 15.14 10.22
C TYR A 230 7.50 14.16 9.58
N ILE A 231 6.94 13.24 10.39
CA ILE A 231 5.82 12.40 10.00
C ILE A 231 4.79 12.37 11.11
N ALA A 232 3.51 12.38 10.74
CA ALA A 232 2.42 12.27 11.70
C ALA A 232 1.26 11.46 11.15
N GLN A 233 0.49 10.84 12.07
CA GLN A 233 -0.79 10.23 11.75
C GLN A 233 -1.89 10.85 12.61
N ILE A 234 -2.96 11.30 11.95
CA ILE A 234 -4.07 12.05 12.55
C ILE A 234 -5.33 11.19 12.51
N GLU A 235 -5.97 10.99 13.66
CA GLU A 235 -7.23 10.30 13.76
C GLU A 235 -8.34 11.07 13.03
N ARG A 236 -9.05 10.40 12.11
CA ARG A 236 -10.08 11.02 11.27
C ARG A 236 -11.49 10.45 11.44
N HIS A 237 -11.67 9.44 12.26
CA HIS A 237 -12.95 8.74 12.43
C HIS A 237 -13.83 9.38 13.54
N GLY A 238 -13.38 10.48 14.15
CA GLY A 238 -14.11 11.20 15.20
C GLY A 238 -14.13 10.53 16.57
N LYS A 239 -13.24 9.53 16.81
CA LYS A 239 -13.16 8.81 18.08
C LYS A 239 -12.41 9.60 19.15
N ASN A 240 -11.33 10.23 18.74
CA ASN A 240 -10.45 11.05 19.58
C ASN A 240 -9.86 12.20 18.76
N GLU A 241 -8.87 12.91 19.28
CA GLU A 241 -8.14 13.98 18.58
C GLU A 241 -6.64 13.66 18.55
N ASN A 242 -6.30 12.40 18.51
CA ASN A 242 -4.92 11.95 18.56
C ASN A 242 -4.14 12.35 17.30
N VAL A 243 -2.90 12.77 17.52
CA VAL A 243 -1.89 13.03 16.51
C VAL A 243 -0.59 12.36 16.96
N GLY A 244 -0.31 11.19 16.40
CA GLY A 244 0.99 10.53 16.59
C GLY A 244 2.06 11.23 15.75
N LYS A 245 3.28 11.36 16.28
CA LYS A 245 4.38 12.12 15.68
C LYS A 245 5.69 11.37 15.79
N ALA A 246 6.52 11.45 14.74
CA ALA A 246 7.85 10.85 14.70
C ALA A 246 8.73 11.57 13.66
N PHE A 247 9.93 11.04 13.44
CA PHE A 247 10.82 11.45 12.35
C PHE A 247 10.98 10.31 11.34
N MET A 248 11.05 10.70 10.06
CA MET A 248 11.12 9.79 8.92
C MET A 248 12.28 10.15 8.00
N GLY A 249 12.95 9.14 7.46
CA GLY A 249 13.95 9.28 6.41
C GLY A 249 13.69 8.32 5.23
N GLY A 250 14.48 8.46 4.17
CA GLY A 250 14.39 7.64 2.96
C GLY A 250 13.48 8.20 1.88
N PHE A 251 12.81 9.33 2.12
CA PHE A 251 11.94 9.96 1.12
C PHE A 251 12.58 11.13 0.37
N HIS A 252 13.57 11.81 0.95
CA HIS A 252 14.31 12.94 0.36
C HIS A 252 13.46 14.12 -0.11
N ILE A 253 12.24 14.27 0.41
CA ILE A 253 11.32 15.38 0.06
C ILE A 253 11.86 16.70 0.64
N ARG A 254 11.77 17.78 -0.16
CA ARG A 254 12.15 19.14 0.23
C ARG A 254 11.13 20.17 -0.21
N GLY A 255 10.92 21.16 0.63
CA GLY A 255 10.08 22.35 0.35
C GLY A 255 8.60 22.06 0.36
N GLY A 256 8.11 21.18 1.26
CA GLY A 256 6.69 20.96 1.38
C GLY A 256 6.28 19.70 2.14
N ALA A 257 5.07 19.19 1.83
CA ALA A 257 4.47 18.05 2.51
C ALA A 257 3.62 17.19 1.58
N MET A 258 3.47 15.92 1.98
CA MET A 258 2.58 14.93 1.36
C MET A 258 1.61 14.38 2.40
N ALA A 259 0.30 14.40 2.11
CA ALA A 259 -0.73 13.82 2.96
C ALA A 259 -1.60 12.81 2.22
N SER A 260 -2.04 11.77 2.90
CA SER A 260 -2.94 10.73 2.38
C SER A 260 -3.93 10.28 3.44
N SER A 261 -5.20 10.10 3.06
CA SER A 261 -6.21 9.42 3.89
C SER A 261 -6.16 7.90 3.76
N VAL A 262 -5.29 7.37 2.89
CA VAL A 262 -5.03 5.94 2.76
C VAL A 262 -3.80 5.59 3.59
N GLY A 263 -4.01 4.99 4.74
CA GLY A 263 -2.95 4.54 5.64
C GLY A 263 -3.30 3.15 6.19
N HIS A 264 -2.51 2.15 5.86
CA HIS A 264 -2.76 0.75 6.26
C HIS A 264 -2.65 0.54 7.77
N ASP A 265 -3.59 -0.16 8.43
CA ASP A 265 -4.94 -0.56 7.95
C ASP A 265 -6.00 0.30 8.63
N ASN A 266 -5.57 1.24 9.51
CA ASN A 266 -6.47 2.08 10.30
C ASN A 266 -7.10 3.22 9.46
N HIS A 267 -6.50 3.53 8.29
CA HIS A 267 -6.92 4.56 7.35
C HIS A 267 -7.12 5.94 7.98
N ASN A 268 -6.34 6.25 8.98
CA ASN A 268 -6.16 7.61 9.49
C ASN A 268 -5.35 8.46 8.48
N ILE A 269 -5.40 9.79 8.59
CA ILE A 269 -4.62 10.64 7.69
C ILE A 269 -3.15 10.55 8.09
N ILE A 270 -2.30 10.13 7.16
CA ILE A 270 -0.86 10.18 7.29
C ILE A 270 -0.31 11.39 6.54
N VAL A 271 0.66 12.09 7.14
CA VAL A 271 1.31 13.24 6.53
C VAL A 271 2.79 13.24 6.88
N MET A 272 3.64 13.62 5.91
CA MET A 272 5.04 13.91 6.14
C MET A 272 5.49 15.15 5.38
N GLY A 273 6.53 15.82 5.88
CA GLY A 273 7.10 17.01 5.24
C GLY A 273 8.21 17.63 6.08
N ASP A 274 8.74 18.75 5.57
CA ASP A 274 9.78 19.54 6.23
C ASP A 274 9.24 20.86 6.85
N SER A 275 7.95 21.18 6.64
CA SER A 275 7.27 22.37 7.13
C SER A 275 5.96 22.00 7.83
N PHE A 276 5.79 22.44 9.06
CA PHE A 276 4.55 22.22 9.82
C PHE A 276 3.34 22.90 9.18
N GLU A 277 3.55 24.07 8.57
CA GLU A 277 2.52 24.84 7.87
C GLU A 277 2.03 24.08 6.62
N ASP A 278 2.95 23.53 5.84
CA ASP A 278 2.62 22.74 4.65
C ASP A 278 1.97 21.41 5.01
N MET A 279 2.40 20.77 6.10
CA MET A 279 1.74 19.57 6.62
C MET A 279 0.30 19.87 7.05
N ALA A 280 0.06 21.00 7.75
CA ALA A 280 -1.28 21.41 8.16
C ALA A 280 -2.18 21.72 6.95
N LEU A 281 -1.66 22.42 5.96
CA LEU A 281 -2.37 22.70 4.71
C LEU A 281 -2.73 21.41 3.96
N ALA A 282 -1.78 20.47 3.84
CA ALA A 282 -2.01 19.19 3.16
C ALA A 282 -3.09 18.34 3.83
N VAL A 283 -3.06 18.25 5.17
CA VAL A 283 -4.08 17.52 5.95
C VAL A 283 -5.45 18.18 5.83
N ASN A 284 -5.57 19.48 6.05
CA ASN A 284 -6.85 20.17 5.95
C ASN A 284 -7.43 20.07 4.54
N ARG A 285 -6.59 20.17 3.50
CA ARG A 285 -7.03 19.98 2.11
C ARG A 285 -7.52 18.55 1.86
N CYS A 286 -6.85 17.54 2.42
CA CYS A 286 -7.30 16.16 2.35
C CYS A 286 -8.70 15.98 2.99
N VAL A 287 -8.98 16.66 4.10
CA VAL A 287 -10.30 16.69 4.76
C VAL A 287 -11.35 17.35 3.87
N GLU A 288 -11.04 18.51 3.28
CA GLU A 288 -11.96 19.24 2.39
C GLU A 288 -12.37 18.43 1.16
N LEU A 289 -11.47 17.57 0.66
CA LEU A 289 -11.73 16.65 -0.46
C LEU A 289 -12.62 15.46 -0.07
N GLY A 290 -12.93 15.27 1.21
CA GLY A 290 -13.61 14.06 1.71
C GLY A 290 -12.68 12.85 1.78
N GLY A 291 -11.38 13.07 1.73
CA GLY A 291 -10.28 12.10 1.62
C GLY A 291 -9.52 12.26 0.32
N GLY A 292 -8.30 11.76 0.27
CA GLY A 292 -7.48 11.87 -0.93
C GLY A 292 -5.99 11.82 -0.67
N GLN A 293 -5.25 12.18 -1.69
CA GLN A 293 -3.80 12.39 -1.65
C GLN A 293 -3.49 13.83 -2.08
N VAL A 294 -2.68 14.52 -1.30
CA VAL A 294 -2.39 15.94 -1.47
C VAL A 294 -0.89 16.17 -1.35
N ILE A 295 -0.32 16.91 -2.27
CA ILE A 295 1.03 17.46 -2.19
C ILE A 295 0.93 18.98 -2.05
N VAL A 296 1.57 19.49 -1.02
CA VAL A 296 1.79 20.94 -0.82
C VAL A 296 3.25 21.25 -1.06
N ARG A 297 3.52 22.31 -1.80
CA ARG A 297 4.86 22.81 -2.07
C ARG A 297 4.87 24.32 -1.92
N ASP A 298 5.81 24.85 -1.13
CA ASP A 298 5.95 26.30 -0.92
C ASP A 298 4.63 27.00 -0.53
N GLY A 299 3.87 26.44 0.40
CA GLY A 299 2.61 27.00 0.90
C GLY A 299 1.41 26.88 -0.06
N LYS A 300 1.48 26.05 -1.09
CA LYS A 300 0.40 25.87 -2.09
C LYS A 300 0.17 24.41 -2.41
N VAL A 301 -1.09 24.04 -2.64
CA VAL A 301 -1.42 22.72 -3.18
C VAL A 301 -0.85 22.63 -4.60
N ALA A 302 0.10 21.71 -4.79
CA ALA A 302 0.79 21.47 -6.06
C ALA A 302 0.14 20.36 -6.88
N ALA A 303 -0.38 19.31 -6.22
CA ALA A 303 -1.13 18.22 -6.86
C ALA A 303 -2.08 17.57 -5.84
N GLU A 304 -3.22 17.08 -6.34
CA GLU A 304 -4.19 16.39 -5.47
C GLU A 304 -5.06 15.39 -6.24
N VAL A 305 -5.52 14.36 -5.52
CA VAL A 305 -6.56 13.41 -5.97
C VAL A 305 -7.55 13.21 -4.84
N ALA A 306 -8.85 13.40 -5.14
CA ALA A 306 -9.93 13.18 -4.19
C ALA A 306 -10.31 11.70 -4.09
N TYR A 307 -10.61 11.24 -2.89
CA TYR A 307 -11.14 9.92 -2.56
C TYR A 307 -12.42 10.06 -1.74
N PRO A 308 -13.53 10.52 -2.35
CA PRO A 308 -14.77 10.84 -1.63
C PRO A 308 -15.46 9.62 -1.05
N ILE A 309 -15.17 8.42 -1.56
CA ILE A 309 -15.80 7.18 -1.11
C ILE A 309 -14.97 6.59 0.03
N CYS A 310 -15.49 6.62 1.25
CA CYS A 310 -14.84 6.20 2.49
C CYS A 310 -13.52 6.93 2.81
N GLY A 311 -13.16 7.97 2.07
CA GLY A 311 -11.83 8.58 2.12
C GLY A 311 -10.74 7.71 1.49
N LEU A 312 -11.09 6.69 0.70
CA LEU A 312 -10.18 5.65 0.20
C LEU A 312 -10.26 5.43 -1.30
N LEU A 313 -11.42 5.64 -1.91
CA LEU A 313 -11.68 5.34 -3.31
C LEU A 313 -12.11 6.60 -4.06
N SER A 314 -11.60 6.74 -5.29
CA SER A 314 -12.01 7.77 -6.23
C SER A 314 -13.27 7.35 -6.98
N ASP A 315 -14.08 8.31 -7.36
CA ASP A 315 -15.22 8.16 -8.27
C ASP A 315 -14.85 8.45 -9.74
N LEU A 316 -13.59 8.75 -10.00
CA LEU A 316 -13.08 9.01 -11.36
C LEU A 316 -12.94 7.70 -12.16
N PRO A 317 -13.15 7.75 -13.48
CA PRO A 317 -12.75 6.68 -14.37
C PRO A 317 -11.25 6.36 -14.26
N LEU A 318 -10.88 5.09 -14.55
CA LEU A 318 -9.49 4.60 -14.42
C LEU A 318 -8.48 5.52 -15.12
N ASP A 319 -8.76 5.93 -16.35
CA ASP A 319 -7.82 6.73 -17.15
C ASP A 319 -7.59 8.11 -16.54
N GLU A 320 -8.66 8.77 -16.07
CA GLU A 320 -8.56 10.08 -15.42
C GLU A 320 -7.84 9.98 -14.07
N LEU A 321 -8.13 8.94 -13.30
CA LEU A 321 -7.45 8.69 -12.03
C LEU A 321 -5.96 8.39 -12.26
N ALA A 322 -5.61 7.60 -13.26
CA ALA A 322 -4.24 7.29 -13.59
C ALA A 322 -3.43 8.54 -13.95
N GLU A 323 -3.99 9.47 -14.75
CA GLU A 323 -3.31 10.72 -15.10
C GLU A 323 -3.08 11.60 -13.86
N LYS A 324 -4.06 11.71 -12.97
CA LYS A 324 -3.88 12.43 -11.69
C LYS A 324 -2.81 11.78 -10.80
N LYS A 325 -2.73 10.45 -10.78
CA LYS A 325 -1.70 9.71 -10.03
C LYS A 325 -0.31 9.89 -10.63
N LYS A 326 -0.19 9.94 -11.96
CA LYS A 326 1.07 10.29 -12.64
C LYS A 326 1.54 11.68 -12.26
N GLU A 327 0.62 12.64 -12.20
CA GLU A 327 0.92 14.02 -11.80
C GLU A 327 1.39 14.09 -10.32
N LEU A 328 0.71 13.39 -9.40
CA LEU A 328 1.17 13.28 -8.01
C LEU A 328 2.59 12.73 -7.91
N ASN A 329 2.88 11.62 -8.61
CA ASN A 329 4.21 11.02 -8.62
C ASN A 329 5.25 11.98 -9.21
N ARG A 330 4.93 12.67 -10.32
CA ARG A 330 5.81 13.65 -10.96
C ARG A 330 6.19 14.78 -10.01
N VAL A 331 5.20 15.37 -9.32
CA VAL A 331 5.43 16.46 -8.36
C VAL A 331 6.25 15.97 -7.17
N ALA A 332 5.97 14.77 -6.64
CA ALA A 332 6.75 14.20 -5.55
C ALA A 332 8.22 13.97 -5.96
N HIS A 333 8.47 13.46 -7.18
CA HIS A 333 9.83 13.30 -7.70
C HIS A 333 10.56 14.66 -7.88
N GLU A 334 9.85 15.70 -8.31
CA GLU A 334 10.41 17.05 -8.39
C GLU A 334 10.78 17.62 -7.01
N MET A 335 10.12 17.16 -5.93
CA MET A 335 10.46 17.51 -4.56
C MET A 335 11.63 16.69 -4.00
N GLY A 336 12.16 15.70 -4.73
CA GLY A 336 13.39 15.00 -4.41
C GLY A 336 13.27 13.49 -4.21
N THR A 337 12.08 12.91 -4.08
CA THR A 337 11.97 11.46 -3.84
C THR A 337 12.32 10.64 -5.09
N GLU A 338 13.06 9.55 -4.88
CA GLU A 338 13.34 8.53 -5.91
C GLU A 338 12.39 7.32 -5.80
N ILE A 339 11.50 7.31 -4.81
CA ILE A 339 10.52 6.24 -4.64
C ILE A 339 9.52 6.29 -5.79
N ALA A 340 9.41 5.20 -6.56
CA ALA A 340 8.57 5.14 -7.75
C ALA A 340 7.08 5.46 -7.48
N ILE A 341 6.55 5.01 -6.33
CA ILE A 341 5.15 5.18 -5.93
C ILE A 341 5.09 5.71 -4.49
N PRO A 342 5.42 7.01 -4.27
CA PRO A 342 5.67 7.54 -2.93
C PRO A 342 4.47 7.40 -1.97
N PHE A 343 3.26 7.64 -2.46
CA PHE A 343 2.05 7.52 -1.63
C PHE A 343 1.73 6.09 -1.21
N MET A 344 2.04 5.10 -2.02
CA MET A 344 1.86 3.70 -1.65
C MET A 344 2.85 3.33 -0.52
N PHE A 345 4.11 3.73 -0.65
CA PHE A 345 5.09 3.54 0.42
C PHE A 345 4.70 4.27 1.70
N LEU A 346 4.25 5.53 1.59
CA LEU A 346 3.78 6.30 2.74
C LEU A 346 2.61 5.59 3.46
N SER A 347 1.71 4.94 2.72
CA SER A 347 0.58 4.22 3.31
C SER A 347 0.98 3.02 4.16
N PHE A 348 2.09 2.36 3.87
CA PHE A 348 2.60 1.23 4.65
C PHE A 348 3.29 1.63 5.95
N ILE A 349 3.76 2.89 6.08
CA ILE A 349 4.46 3.38 7.27
C ILE A 349 3.58 3.38 8.52
N CYS A 350 2.27 3.39 8.36
CA CYS A 350 1.31 3.28 9.46
C CYS A 350 0.86 1.85 9.78
N LEU A 351 1.37 0.84 9.10
CA LEU A 351 1.03 -0.55 9.36
C LEU A 351 1.87 -1.13 10.51
N ALA A 352 1.30 -1.11 11.71
CA ALA A 352 1.96 -1.57 12.94
C ALA A 352 2.14 -3.11 13.02
N ALA A 353 2.09 -3.80 11.88
CA ALA A 353 2.39 -5.22 11.71
C ALA A 353 3.68 -5.46 10.92
N ILE A 354 4.18 -4.44 10.19
CA ILE A 354 5.42 -4.54 9.43
C ILE A 354 6.59 -4.01 10.27
N PRO A 355 7.65 -4.82 10.51
CA PRO A 355 8.82 -4.37 11.26
C PRO A 355 9.68 -3.36 10.45
N ALA A 356 10.51 -2.55 11.16
CA ALA A 356 10.67 -2.58 12.63
C ALA A 356 9.86 -1.49 13.34
N TYR A 357 9.55 -0.36 12.68
CA TYR A 357 8.89 0.80 13.26
C TYR A 357 7.72 1.27 12.40
N ALA A 358 6.70 1.82 13.04
CA ALA A 358 5.53 2.39 12.37
C ALA A 358 5.05 3.66 13.10
N ILE A 359 4.19 4.44 12.46
CA ILE A 359 3.48 5.55 13.08
C ILE A 359 1.99 5.27 13.10
N THR A 360 1.33 5.51 14.24
CA THR A 360 -0.12 5.47 14.38
C THR A 360 -0.61 6.76 15.03
N ASP A 361 -1.92 7.00 15.09
CA ASP A 361 -2.49 8.11 15.85
C ASP A 361 -2.14 8.05 17.34
N CYS A 362 -1.85 6.85 17.88
CA CYS A 362 -1.39 6.66 19.25
C CYS A 362 0.08 7.03 19.47
N GLY A 363 0.87 7.23 18.42
CA GLY A 363 2.27 7.62 18.49
C GLY A 363 3.20 6.74 17.65
N PHE A 364 4.50 6.87 17.95
CA PHE A 364 5.57 6.11 17.30
C PHE A 364 5.63 4.69 17.88
N ILE A 365 5.62 3.68 17.04
CA ILE A 365 5.52 2.27 17.44
C ILE A 365 6.82 1.51 17.16
N ASP A 366 7.36 0.86 18.18
CA ASP A 366 8.28 -0.26 18.00
C ASP A 366 7.42 -1.52 17.74
N VAL A 367 7.34 -1.92 16.48
CA VAL A 367 6.49 -3.03 16.02
C VAL A 367 6.97 -4.37 16.58
N VAL A 368 8.29 -4.54 16.76
CA VAL A 368 8.87 -5.79 17.27
C VAL A 368 8.53 -5.98 18.75
N GLN A 369 8.55 -4.89 19.53
CA GLN A 369 8.22 -4.93 20.94
C GLN A 369 6.73 -4.68 21.23
N GLN A 370 5.93 -4.31 20.23
CA GLN A 370 4.51 -3.93 20.34
C GLN A 370 4.29 -2.81 21.37
N LYS A 371 5.09 -1.73 21.26
CA LYS A 371 5.06 -0.61 22.23
C LYS A 371 5.08 0.73 21.53
N VAL A 372 4.36 1.69 22.11
CA VAL A 372 4.53 3.12 21.81
C VAL A 372 5.85 3.57 22.45
N ILE A 373 6.67 4.26 21.68
CA ILE A 373 7.98 4.78 22.12
C ILE A 373 8.09 6.28 21.86
N ASP A 374 8.99 6.94 22.58
CA ASP A 374 9.33 8.35 22.35
C ASP A 374 10.34 8.44 21.18
N PRO A 375 10.15 9.33 20.19
CA PRO A 375 11.17 9.57 19.18
C PRO A 375 12.43 10.22 19.70
N ILE A 376 12.41 10.87 20.89
CA ILE A 376 13.58 11.48 21.55
C ILE A 376 14.22 10.42 22.43
N LEU A 377 15.49 10.08 22.15
CA LEU A 377 16.25 9.08 22.91
C LEU A 377 16.95 9.68 24.11
N GLU A 378 17.63 10.82 23.92
CA GLU A 378 18.41 11.50 24.96
C GLU A 378 18.63 12.98 24.60
N VAL A 379 18.90 13.80 25.60
CA VAL A 379 19.40 15.18 25.45
C VAL A 379 20.90 15.13 25.27
N VAL A 380 21.43 15.73 24.22
CA VAL A 380 22.88 15.77 23.92
C VAL A 380 23.47 17.07 24.41
N GLU A 381 22.76 18.19 24.31
CA GLU A 381 23.19 19.54 24.75
C GLU A 381 22.03 20.39 25.27
#